data_dfdc2ce1157b8b50ffee1bdcda4f79a1
#
_entry.id   dfdc2ce1157b8b50ffee1bdcda4f79a1
#
_cell.length_a   1.000
_cell.length_b   1.000
_cell.length_c   1.000
_cell.angle_alpha   90.00
_cell.angle_beta   90.00
_cell.angle_gamma   90.00
#
_symmetry.space_group_name_H-M   'P 1'
#
loop_
_entity.id
_entity.type
_entity.pdbx_description
1 polymer ?
#
loop_
_entity_poly.entity_id
_entity_poly.type
_entity_poly.pdbx_seq_one_letter_code
_entity_poly.pdbx_strand_id
1 'polypeptide(L)'
;MRLRKLKLKNFRGYKNSTEIIIDESMTGIVGRNDFGKSTILEALAIFFETEGMKADKNDMNCFSLREGDGRFEIACEFDDLPDFIMIDDRVQTTLASEHLLNEDGNFEIVKTFKATTSGKPEQTCIRCIHPDEEPLRNLLGMKISELKAVGKEVEKNVADKRTASLWRQAIREAAAPYTCSEIMLDVDKEFGTDTKSLWGKILDLLPTYAIFKADRESSDGDSEAKNPLQQAVKDAQAALQDKITALENEIQDSVLDVAQRTLDKLREMAPELASELTPRFKEKPKWTFSFTLDGENGIPINKRGSGIRRLILLNFFRAEAEKNVAGTPRNVIYAIEEPETSQHPNYQMMLMKALLALAGQPHRQIIVTTHVPALAGLIPVEGVRYVTRNEAGEPVVKMPDDAVLKEATESLGVLPETGMERAQGIVLVEGKSDVTFLRHAASSLKQSGMLPASLEDVKIVPVLIGGCGSVKHWVTLNLAKDLGLPWCVFLDSDIGGDPAQVLSIQKRKKEVEEAGKVFFATRKREIENYLCPDLIEEITGVAVTFTDTCDAKKIIGRAVGMKPDNVLDKFWPQMTSERIISRSTYHDGTQERSELVEILSDIVSMTR
;
A
#
# COMPACT_ATOMS: atom_id res chain seq x y z
N MET A 1 -16.42 1.45 11.37
CA MET A 1 -15.14 2.04 11.81
C MET A 1 -14.13 1.95 10.70
N ARG A 2 -13.38 3.02 10.42
CA ARG A 2 -12.38 3.13 9.36
C ARG A 2 -11.02 3.44 9.99
N LEU A 3 -9.94 2.81 9.52
CA LEU A 3 -8.59 3.08 10.01
C LEU A 3 -8.13 4.47 9.55
N ARG A 4 -7.81 5.35 10.50
CA ARG A 4 -7.38 6.72 10.25
C ARG A 4 -5.88 6.90 10.41
N LYS A 5 -5.29 6.28 11.44
CA LYS A 5 -3.89 6.48 11.77
C LYS A 5 -3.28 5.21 12.36
N LEU A 6 -2.06 4.90 11.98
CA LEU A 6 -1.19 3.91 12.62
C LEU A 6 -0.07 4.64 13.34
N LYS A 7 0.22 4.28 14.58
CA LYS A 7 1.35 4.79 15.35
C LYS A 7 2.26 3.62 15.74
N LEU A 8 3.56 3.76 15.49
CA LEU A 8 4.58 2.77 15.81
C LEU A 8 5.60 3.39 16.76
N LYS A 9 5.99 2.63 17.79
CA LYS A 9 7.04 3.02 18.72
C LYS A 9 7.87 1.80 19.11
N ASN A 10 9.20 1.92 19.03
CA ASN A 10 10.15 0.84 19.29
C ASN A 10 9.93 -0.43 18.43
N PHE A 11 9.27 -0.31 17.30
CA PHE A 11 8.94 -1.42 16.42
C PHE A 11 9.91 -1.52 15.25
N ARG A 12 10.72 -2.57 15.20
CA ARG A 12 11.76 -2.81 14.18
C ARG A 12 12.66 -1.59 13.95
N GLY A 13 12.63 -1.00 12.75
CA GLY A 13 13.38 0.21 12.42
C GLY A 13 12.82 1.48 13.06
N TYR A 14 11.54 1.50 13.44
CA TYR A 14 10.85 2.67 14.01
C TYR A 14 11.11 2.77 15.51
N LYS A 15 12.15 3.52 15.91
CA LYS A 15 12.51 3.73 17.32
C LYS A 15 11.58 4.74 17.98
N ASN A 16 11.50 5.93 17.42
CA ASN A 16 10.66 6.99 17.92
C ASN A 16 9.19 6.79 17.54
N SER A 17 8.28 7.43 18.28
CA SER A 17 6.86 7.42 17.90
C SER A 17 6.69 7.99 16.51
N THR A 18 6.25 7.15 15.58
CA THR A 18 6.03 7.50 14.17
C THR A 18 4.55 7.35 13.85
N GLU A 19 3.93 8.41 13.38
CA GLU A 19 2.53 8.41 12.97
C GLU A 19 2.43 8.28 11.44
N ILE A 20 1.56 7.38 11.00
CA ILE A 20 1.25 7.13 9.59
C ILE A 20 -0.24 7.36 9.39
N ILE A 21 -0.59 8.44 8.72
CA ILE A 21 -1.98 8.77 8.39
C ILE A 21 -2.41 7.89 7.23
N ILE A 22 -3.52 7.18 7.39
CA ILE A 22 -4.12 6.33 6.38
C ILE A 22 -5.23 7.11 5.68
N ASP A 23 -5.20 7.13 4.35
CA ASP A 23 -6.24 7.77 3.55
C ASP A 23 -7.54 6.98 3.62
N GLU A 24 -8.65 7.67 3.43
CA GLU A 24 -9.98 7.06 3.53
C GLU A 24 -10.25 6.04 2.42
N SER A 25 -9.58 6.16 1.29
CA SER A 25 -9.75 5.31 0.11
C SER A 25 -8.49 4.52 -0.23
N MET A 26 -7.39 5.21 -0.58
CA MET A 26 -6.16 4.58 -1.02
C MET A 26 -4.92 5.25 -0.43
N THR A 27 -4.11 4.47 0.29
CA THR A 27 -2.79 4.89 0.79
C THR A 27 -1.69 4.18 0.02
N GLY A 28 -0.80 4.94 -0.58
CA GLY A 28 0.41 4.45 -1.22
C GLY A 28 1.66 4.73 -0.38
N ILE A 29 2.28 3.70 0.12
CA ILE A 29 3.53 3.79 0.89
C ILE A 29 4.69 3.64 -0.09
N VAL A 30 5.35 4.75 -0.39
CA VAL A 30 6.35 4.88 -1.45
C VAL A 30 7.73 5.09 -0.84
N GLY A 31 8.78 4.52 -1.42
CA GLY A 31 10.16 4.69 -0.96
C GLY A 31 11.08 3.60 -1.46
N ARG A 32 12.40 3.75 -1.22
CA ARG A 32 13.41 2.74 -1.59
C ARG A 32 13.20 1.43 -0.84
N ASN A 33 13.79 0.35 -1.37
CA ASN A 33 13.80 -0.94 -0.68
C ASN A 33 14.53 -0.81 0.67
N ASP A 34 14.13 -1.63 1.65
CA ASP A 34 14.69 -1.68 3.01
C ASP A 34 14.50 -0.40 3.85
N PHE A 35 13.62 0.53 3.44
CA PHE A 35 13.31 1.73 4.22
C PHE A 35 12.16 1.54 5.22
N GLY A 36 11.60 0.34 5.35
CA GLY A 36 10.58 0.04 6.35
C GLY A 36 9.14 0.08 5.84
N LYS A 37 8.91 0.08 4.50
CA LYS A 37 7.55 0.03 3.91
C LYS A 37 6.76 -1.22 4.34
N SER A 38 7.36 -2.40 4.17
CA SER A 38 6.75 -3.69 4.55
C SER A 38 6.47 -3.78 6.04
N THR A 39 7.33 -3.14 6.86
CA THR A 39 7.16 -3.07 8.32
C THR A 39 5.83 -2.45 8.72
N ILE A 40 5.35 -1.44 7.98
CA ILE A 40 4.05 -0.78 8.22
C ILE A 40 2.90 -1.77 8.00
N LEU A 41 2.92 -2.52 6.89
CA LEU A 41 1.88 -3.52 6.60
C LEU A 41 1.90 -4.67 7.62
N GLU A 42 3.08 -5.10 8.03
CA GLU A 42 3.23 -6.17 9.03
C GLU A 42 2.82 -5.74 10.43
N ALA A 43 3.05 -4.47 10.81
CA ALA A 43 2.54 -3.92 12.05
C ALA A 43 1.00 -3.97 12.10
N LEU A 44 0.33 -3.61 11.02
CA LEU A 44 -1.13 -3.74 10.90
C LEU A 44 -1.57 -5.22 10.99
N ALA A 45 -0.85 -6.14 10.35
CA ALA A 45 -1.15 -7.56 10.42
C ALA A 45 -1.03 -8.12 11.84
N ILE A 46 -0.03 -7.69 12.60
CA ILE A 46 0.14 -8.03 14.04
C ILE A 46 -0.99 -7.40 14.86
N PHE A 47 -1.33 -6.13 14.60
CA PHE A 47 -2.40 -5.45 15.33
C PHE A 47 -3.76 -6.13 15.13
N PHE A 48 -4.13 -6.48 13.89
CA PHE A 48 -5.38 -7.15 13.56
C PHE A 48 -5.34 -8.68 13.77
N GLU A 49 -4.22 -9.22 14.25
CA GLU A 49 -4.03 -10.66 14.52
C GLU A 49 -4.34 -11.52 13.29
N THR A 50 -3.95 -11.04 12.10
CA THR A 50 -4.16 -11.72 10.83
C THR A 50 -3.49 -13.09 10.85
N GLU A 51 -4.14 -14.11 10.32
CA GLU A 51 -3.69 -15.51 10.35
C GLU A 51 -2.21 -15.69 10.00
N GLY A 52 -1.47 -16.34 10.92
CA GLY A 52 -0.06 -16.66 10.77
C GLY A 52 0.91 -15.53 11.14
N MET A 53 0.45 -14.31 11.37
CA MET A 53 1.30 -13.19 11.77
C MET A 53 1.12 -12.87 13.25
N LYS A 54 2.20 -13.06 14.01
CA LYS A 54 2.25 -12.78 15.44
C LYS A 54 3.50 -11.98 15.75
N ALA A 55 3.43 -11.14 16.75
CA ALA A 55 4.60 -10.44 17.25
C ALA A 55 5.67 -11.43 17.75
N ASP A 56 6.93 -11.14 17.50
CA ASP A 56 8.05 -11.90 18.01
C ASP A 56 9.15 -10.99 18.61
N LYS A 57 10.21 -11.61 19.13
CA LYS A 57 11.33 -10.87 19.74
C LYS A 57 12.11 -9.99 18.76
N ASN A 58 12.05 -10.30 17.45
CA ASN A 58 12.78 -9.56 16.42
C ASN A 58 11.99 -8.31 15.97
N ASP A 59 10.74 -8.17 16.40
CA ASP A 59 9.94 -6.97 16.15
C ASP A 59 10.32 -5.80 17.06
N MET A 60 11.07 -6.07 18.13
CA MET A 60 11.60 -5.04 19.02
C MET A 60 12.75 -4.26 18.36
N ASN A 61 12.73 -2.94 18.50
CA ASN A 61 13.85 -2.10 18.06
C ASN A 61 15.13 -2.44 18.82
N CYS A 62 16.20 -2.75 18.10
CA CYS A 62 17.45 -3.21 18.72
C CYS A 62 18.19 -2.12 19.50
N PHE A 63 18.02 -0.85 19.17
CA PHE A 63 18.62 0.27 19.89
C PHE A 63 17.87 0.51 21.22
N SER A 64 16.53 0.55 21.19
CA SER A 64 15.72 0.69 22.40
C SER A 64 15.93 -0.46 23.38
N LEU A 65 16.08 -1.69 22.86
CA LEU A 65 16.39 -2.85 23.69
C LEU A 65 17.73 -2.71 24.41
N ARG A 66 18.77 -2.19 23.73
CA ARG A 66 20.08 -1.92 24.33
C ARG A 66 20.04 -0.81 25.38
N GLU A 67 19.13 0.14 25.25
CA GLU A 67 18.89 1.22 26.21
C GLU A 67 18.05 0.77 27.42
N GLY A 68 17.61 -0.49 27.43
CA GLY A 68 16.84 -1.09 28.54
C GLY A 68 15.33 -1.00 28.38
N ASP A 69 14.81 -0.44 27.29
CA ASP A 69 13.41 -0.48 26.96
C ASP A 69 13.10 -1.75 26.15
N GLY A 70 12.46 -2.71 26.80
CA GLY A 70 12.09 -4.00 26.22
C GLY A 70 10.66 -4.08 25.69
N ARG A 71 10.00 -2.93 25.45
CA ARG A 71 8.61 -2.84 25.00
C ARG A 71 8.51 -2.08 23.69
N PHE A 72 7.61 -2.54 22.82
CA PHE A 72 7.19 -1.81 21.64
C PHE A 72 5.67 -1.67 21.58
N GLU A 73 5.21 -0.64 20.87
CA GLU A 73 3.79 -0.31 20.79
C GLU A 73 3.35 -0.23 19.34
N ILE A 74 2.16 -0.77 19.07
CA ILE A 74 1.42 -0.61 17.82
C ILE A 74 0.06 -0.05 18.20
N ALA A 75 -0.25 1.17 17.76
CA ALA A 75 -1.55 1.79 17.99
C ALA A 75 -2.27 2.09 16.69
N CYS A 76 -3.58 1.87 16.69
CA CYS A 76 -4.46 2.19 15.56
C CYS A 76 -5.58 3.10 16.04
N GLU A 77 -5.79 4.16 15.28
CA GLU A 77 -6.83 5.15 15.50
C GLU A 77 -7.90 5.01 14.41
N PHE A 78 -9.17 5.00 14.82
CA PHE A 78 -10.32 4.75 13.97
C PHE A 78 -11.27 5.93 13.98
N ASP A 79 -11.70 6.36 12.79
CA ASP A 79 -12.81 7.29 12.56
C ASP A 79 -14.04 6.55 11.98
N ASP A 80 -15.02 7.28 11.43
CA ASP A 80 -16.27 6.71 10.90
C ASP A 80 -16.89 5.74 11.92
N LEU A 81 -17.08 6.25 13.13
CA LEU A 81 -17.54 5.48 14.27
C LEU A 81 -19.05 5.24 14.17
N PRO A 82 -19.57 4.11 14.69
CA PRO A 82 -21.00 3.87 14.69
C PRO A 82 -21.72 4.85 15.64
N ASP A 83 -22.91 5.30 15.23
CA ASP A 83 -23.73 6.19 16.05
C ASP A 83 -24.06 5.58 17.43
N PHE A 84 -24.20 4.26 17.48
CA PHE A 84 -24.43 3.51 18.73
C PHE A 84 -23.89 2.08 18.62
N ILE A 85 -23.64 1.48 19.77
CA ILE A 85 -23.22 0.07 19.90
C ILE A 85 -24.30 -0.67 20.69
N MET A 86 -24.80 -1.78 20.13
CA MET A 86 -25.72 -2.68 20.82
C MET A 86 -24.92 -3.63 21.72
N ILE A 87 -25.07 -3.50 23.03
CA ILE A 87 -24.42 -4.39 23.99
C ILE A 87 -25.19 -5.70 24.09
N ASP A 88 -26.51 -5.62 24.18
CA ASP A 88 -27.45 -6.74 24.07
C ASP A 88 -28.69 -6.28 23.27
N ASP A 89 -29.68 -7.15 23.07
CA ASP A 89 -30.85 -6.90 22.19
C ASP A 89 -31.65 -5.63 22.51
N ARG A 90 -31.39 -4.95 23.62
CA ARG A 90 -32.17 -3.81 24.10
C ARG A 90 -31.35 -2.61 24.55
N VAL A 91 -30.04 -2.78 24.70
CA VAL A 91 -29.16 -1.78 25.33
C VAL A 91 -28.24 -1.16 24.30
N GLN A 92 -28.42 0.14 24.08
CA GLN A 92 -27.56 0.96 23.24
C GLN A 92 -26.62 1.81 24.10
N THR A 93 -25.40 2.01 23.66
CA THR A 93 -24.46 3.00 24.18
C THR A 93 -23.65 3.60 23.06
N THR A 94 -22.88 4.65 23.33
CA THR A 94 -21.97 5.27 22.37
C THR A 94 -20.57 5.31 22.95
N LEU A 95 -19.54 5.31 22.08
CA LEU A 95 -18.16 5.46 22.52
C LEU A 95 -17.94 6.81 23.23
N ALA A 96 -18.62 7.85 22.78
CA ALA A 96 -18.56 9.18 23.40
C ALA A 96 -19.18 9.19 24.80
N SER A 97 -20.36 8.58 25.00
CA SER A 97 -21.01 8.54 26.32
C SER A 97 -20.25 7.69 27.34
N GLU A 98 -19.43 6.75 26.87
CA GLU A 98 -18.55 5.95 27.72
C GLU A 98 -17.17 6.58 27.93
N HIS A 99 -16.89 7.78 27.36
CA HIS A 99 -15.59 8.46 27.42
C HIS A 99 -14.43 7.62 26.90
N LEU A 100 -14.62 6.99 25.73
CA LEU A 100 -13.64 6.12 25.08
C LEU A 100 -13.01 6.75 23.85
N LEU A 101 -13.25 8.03 23.60
CA LEU A 101 -12.68 8.77 22.46
C LEU A 101 -11.47 9.59 22.88
N ASN A 102 -10.50 9.75 21.97
CA ASN A 102 -9.34 10.63 22.16
C ASN A 102 -9.69 12.12 21.92
N GLU A 103 -8.70 13.01 21.96
CA GLU A 103 -8.89 14.45 21.77
C GLU A 103 -9.46 14.81 20.40
N ASP A 104 -9.14 14.01 19.36
CA ASP A 104 -9.63 14.19 17.99
C ASP A 104 -11.07 13.66 17.79
N GLY A 105 -11.69 13.08 18.82
CA GLY A 105 -12.99 12.44 18.74
C GLY A 105 -12.95 11.06 18.07
N ASN A 106 -11.79 10.47 17.91
CA ASN A 106 -11.55 9.18 17.30
C ASN A 106 -11.37 8.09 18.38
N PHE A 107 -11.51 6.82 17.96
CA PHE A 107 -11.30 5.68 18.84
C PHE A 107 -9.90 5.10 18.64
N GLU A 108 -9.04 5.12 19.68
CA GLU A 108 -7.64 4.70 19.58
C GLU A 108 -7.34 3.50 20.47
N ILE A 109 -6.87 2.40 19.86
CA ILE A 109 -6.42 1.18 20.55
C ILE A 109 -4.90 1.12 20.50
N VAL A 110 -4.26 0.90 21.64
CA VAL A 110 -2.82 0.73 21.80
C VAL A 110 -2.52 -0.68 22.30
N LYS A 111 -1.77 -1.45 21.50
CA LYS A 111 -1.27 -2.77 21.90
C LYS A 111 0.22 -2.68 22.23
N THR A 112 0.59 -2.99 23.46
CA THR A 112 1.97 -3.02 23.96
C THR A 112 2.47 -4.47 24.01
N PHE A 113 3.66 -4.71 23.48
CA PHE A 113 4.29 -6.02 23.40
C PHE A 113 5.65 -5.99 24.12
N LYS A 114 6.05 -7.12 24.71
CA LYS A 114 7.40 -7.33 25.23
C LYS A 114 8.29 -8.04 24.23
N ALA A 115 9.58 -7.77 24.25
CA ALA A 115 10.60 -8.47 23.42
C ALA A 115 10.66 -9.99 23.66
N THR A 116 10.06 -10.48 24.74
CA THR A 116 10.04 -11.90 25.12
C THR A 116 8.71 -12.58 24.85
N THR A 117 7.75 -11.89 24.22
CA THR A 117 6.38 -12.40 24.10
C THR A 117 6.24 -13.57 23.12
N SER A 118 5.27 -14.41 23.42
CA SER A 118 4.78 -15.51 22.58
C SER A 118 3.75 -15.05 21.53
N GLY A 119 3.82 -13.79 21.08
CA GLY A 119 2.97 -13.23 20.02
C GLY A 119 1.66 -12.57 20.48
N LYS A 120 1.37 -12.56 21.79
CA LYS A 120 0.22 -11.83 22.33
C LYS A 120 0.67 -10.49 22.93
N PRO A 121 -0.16 -9.44 22.89
CA PRO A 121 0.15 -8.20 23.58
C PRO A 121 0.26 -8.44 25.10
N GLU A 122 1.19 -7.75 25.75
CA GLU A 122 1.27 -7.70 27.20
C GLU A 122 0.08 -6.92 27.78
N GLN A 123 -0.33 -5.87 27.05
CA GLN A 123 -1.38 -4.95 27.47
C GLN A 123 -2.11 -4.44 26.23
N THR A 124 -3.43 -4.31 26.33
CA THR A 124 -4.29 -3.63 25.37
C THR A 124 -4.99 -2.48 26.06
N CYS A 125 -4.73 -1.26 25.59
CA CYS A 125 -5.32 -0.04 26.16
C CYS A 125 -6.13 0.71 25.12
N ILE A 126 -7.09 1.51 25.62
CA ILE A 126 -7.76 2.56 24.86
C ILE A 126 -7.15 3.88 25.31
N ARG A 127 -6.64 4.68 24.38
CA ARG A 127 -6.23 6.07 24.64
C ARG A 127 -7.46 6.96 24.49
N CYS A 128 -7.88 7.60 25.56
CA CYS A 128 -9.13 8.35 25.58
C CYS A 128 -9.11 9.52 26.57
N ILE A 129 -10.03 10.47 26.36
CA ILE A 129 -10.33 11.54 27.28
C ILE A 129 -11.36 11.04 28.28
N HIS A 130 -10.92 10.76 29.49
CA HIS A 130 -11.70 10.10 30.53
C HIS A 130 -11.76 10.93 31.80
N PRO A 131 -12.84 10.82 32.62
CA PRO A 131 -12.95 11.53 33.88
C PRO A 131 -11.79 11.23 34.85
N ASP A 132 -11.31 12.27 35.53
CA ASP A 132 -10.15 12.17 36.42
C ASP A 132 -10.52 11.71 37.82
N GLU A 133 -11.73 12.05 38.27
CA GLU A 133 -12.15 11.92 39.66
C GLU A 133 -12.94 10.64 39.94
N GLU A 134 -12.70 10.04 41.08
CA GLU A 134 -13.52 8.97 41.60
C GLU A 134 -14.92 9.50 42.05
N PRO A 135 -16.01 8.77 41.87
CA PRO A 135 -16.07 7.41 41.31
C PRO A 135 -16.17 7.37 39.79
N LEU A 136 -16.23 8.53 39.10
CA LEU A 136 -16.47 8.64 37.63
C LEU A 136 -15.42 7.90 36.82
N ARG A 137 -14.17 7.94 37.29
CA ARG A 137 -13.03 7.27 36.63
C ARG A 137 -13.23 5.76 36.52
N ASN A 138 -13.76 5.11 37.57
CA ASN A 138 -13.83 3.65 37.69
C ASN A 138 -15.18 3.05 37.30
N LEU A 139 -16.12 3.84 36.76
CA LEU A 139 -17.48 3.37 36.46
C LEU A 139 -17.50 2.19 35.46
N LEU A 140 -16.53 2.10 34.57
CA LEU A 140 -16.42 1.02 33.56
C LEU A 140 -16.08 -0.34 34.22
N GLY A 141 -15.39 -0.34 35.33
CA GLY A 141 -15.04 -1.55 36.10
C GLY A 141 -16.14 -2.05 37.01
N MET A 142 -17.10 -1.20 37.34
CA MET A 142 -18.11 -1.48 38.39
C MET A 142 -19.20 -2.45 37.92
N LYS A 143 -19.58 -3.35 38.79
CA LYS A 143 -20.78 -4.18 38.61
C LYS A 143 -22.05 -3.34 38.82
N ILE A 144 -23.17 -3.81 38.30
CA ILE A 144 -24.48 -3.15 38.45
C ILE A 144 -24.84 -2.88 39.91
N SER A 145 -24.50 -3.78 40.85
CA SER A 145 -24.71 -3.58 42.30
C SER A 145 -23.91 -2.41 42.86
N GLU A 146 -22.69 -2.21 42.38
CA GLU A 146 -21.81 -1.11 42.79
C GLU A 146 -22.27 0.21 42.17
N LEU A 147 -22.65 0.20 40.86
CA LEU A 147 -23.26 1.36 40.19
C LEU A 147 -24.52 1.84 40.89
N LYS A 148 -25.39 0.91 41.35
CA LYS A 148 -26.57 1.24 42.13
C LYS A 148 -26.21 1.83 43.49
N ALA A 149 -25.14 1.39 44.11
CA ALA A 149 -24.70 1.93 45.42
C ALA A 149 -24.16 3.37 45.26
N VAL A 150 -23.39 3.63 44.21
CA VAL A 150 -22.84 4.96 43.84
C VAL A 150 -23.98 5.90 43.39
N GLY A 151 -24.87 5.41 42.52
CA GLY A 151 -25.95 6.20 41.90
C GLY A 151 -27.26 6.24 42.67
N LYS A 152 -27.29 6.03 44.01
CA LYS A 152 -28.54 6.04 44.79
C LYS A 152 -29.40 7.29 44.58
N GLU A 153 -28.78 8.44 44.50
CA GLU A 153 -29.47 9.73 44.35
C GLU A 153 -30.10 9.91 42.95
N VAL A 154 -29.51 9.25 41.94
CA VAL A 154 -29.96 9.33 40.53
C VAL A 154 -30.83 8.16 40.09
N GLU A 155 -31.16 7.25 41.00
CA GLU A 155 -31.93 6.02 40.72
C GLU A 155 -33.27 6.29 39.97
N LYS A 156 -33.91 7.44 40.23
CA LYS A 156 -35.16 7.85 39.58
C LYS A 156 -34.97 8.24 38.12
N ASN A 157 -33.74 8.61 37.72
CA ASN A 157 -33.41 9.04 36.35
C ASN A 157 -33.01 7.87 35.45
N VAL A 158 -32.80 6.67 36.01
CA VAL A 158 -32.40 5.48 35.27
C VAL A 158 -33.63 4.77 34.71
N ALA A 159 -33.78 4.77 33.41
CA ALA A 159 -34.96 4.22 32.71
C ALA A 159 -35.07 2.69 32.87
N ASP A 160 -33.97 1.95 32.79
CA ASP A 160 -33.90 0.51 33.09
C ASP A 160 -32.79 0.23 34.11
N LYS A 161 -33.18 -0.12 35.31
CA LYS A 161 -32.28 -0.39 36.43
C LYS A 161 -31.44 -1.67 36.30
N ARG A 162 -31.67 -2.46 35.23
CA ARG A 162 -30.88 -3.67 34.90
C ARG A 162 -29.74 -3.36 33.94
N THR A 163 -29.65 -2.15 33.44
CA THR A 163 -28.74 -1.73 32.39
C THR A 163 -27.58 -0.90 32.95
N ALA A 164 -26.36 -1.40 32.92
CA ALA A 164 -25.20 -0.74 33.49
C ALA A 164 -24.83 0.57 32.79
N SER A 165 -24.94 0.66 31.48
CA SER A 165 -24.64 1.89 30.71
C SER A 165 -25.54 3.05 31.12
N LEU A 166 -26.83 2.79 31.35
CA LEU A 166 -27.77 3.82 31.80
C LEU A 166 -27.45 4.34 33.21
N TRP A 167 -26.95 3.47 34.10
CA TRP A 167 -26.46 3.91 35.40
C TRP A 167 -25.20 4.78 35.25
N ARG A 168 -24.24 4.37 34.46
CA ARG A 168 -23.02 5.16 34.23
C ARG A 168 -23.36 6.54 33.66
N GLN A 169 -24.27 6.58 32.68
CA GLN A 169 -24.74 7.83 32.08
C GLN A 169 -25.40 8.73 33.17
N ALA A 170 -26.37 8.23 33.90
CA ALA A 170 -27.08 9.00 34.95
C ALA A 170 -26.14 9.52 36.04
N ILE A 171 -25.15 8.74 36.45
CA ILE A 171 -24.13 9.14 37.43
C ILE A 171 -23.26 10.29 36.88
N ARG A 172 -22.81 10.17 35.65
CA ARG A 172 -22.01 11.23 35.00
C ARG A 172 -22.80 12.52 34.79
N GLU A 173 -24.05 12.42 34.34
CA GLU A 173 -24.93 13.59 34.18
C GLU A 173 -25.17 14.34 35.47
N ALA A 174 -25.35 13.61 36.58
CA ALA A 174 -25.55 14.22 37.88
C ALA A 174 -24.29 14.84 38.51
N ALA A 175 -23.12 14.31 38.15
CA ALA A 175 -21.84 14.83 38.60
C ALA A 175 -21.30 16.00 37.78
N ALA A 176 -21.92 16.31 36.62
CA ALA A 176 -21.45 17.39 35.75
C ALA A 176 -21.56 18.78 36.41
N PRO A 177 -20.59 19.70 36.21
CA PRO A 177 -19.37 19.54 35.41
C PRO A 177 -18.25 18.78 36.17
N TYR A 178 -17.46 17.99 35.44
CA TYR A 178 -16.27 17.30 35.95
C TYR A 178 -15.10 17.45 34.96
N THR A 179 -13.88 17.23 35.44
CA THR A 179 -12.68 17.30 34.63
C THR A 179 -12.37 15.96 33.95
N CYS A 180 -11.83 16.04 32.74
CA CYS A 180 -11.36 14.87 31.98
C CYS A 180 -9.93 15.12 31.51
N SER A 181 -9.10 14.08 31.49
CA SER A 181 -7.76 14.11 30.93
C SER A 181 -7.51 12.92 30.02
N GLU A 182 -6.44 12.99 29.22
CA GLU A 182 -6.00 11.87 28.41
C GLU A 182 -5.43 10.77 29.31
N ILE A 183 -5.98 9.57 29.20
CA ILE A 183 -5.48 8.40 29.90
C ILE A 183 -5.32 7.19 28.97
N MET A 184 -4.55 6.20 29.43
CA MET A 184 -4.44 4.87 28.85
C MET A 184 -5.26 3.89 29.69
N LEU A 185 -6.46 3.55 29.21
CA LEU A 185 -7.41 2.68 29.92
C LEU A 185 -7.12 1.22 29.55
N ASP A 186 -6.67 0.43 30.55
CA ASP A 186 -6.33 -0.99 30.34
C ASP A 186 -7.61 -1.83 30.30
N VAL A 187 -7.92 -2.40 29.14
CA VAL A 187 -9.15 -3.17 28.91
C VAL A 187 -9.25 -4.40 29.81
N ASP A 188 -8.14 -5.05 30.10
CA ASP A 188 -8.13 -6.28 30.91
C ASP A 188 -8.34 -6.00 32.40
N LYS A 189 -7.84 -4.86 32.91
CA LYS A 189 -7.87 -4.50 34.33
C LYS A 189 -9.03 -3.60 34.70
N GLU A 190 -9.37 -2.64 33.84
CA GLU A 190 -10.32 -1.58 34.16
C GLU A 190 -11.73 -1.84 33.64
N PHE A 191 -11.93 -2.87 32.78
CA PHE A 191 -13.24 -3.24 32.29
C PHE A 191 -13.89 -4.33 33.20
N GLY A 192 -15.10 -4.06 33.65
CA GLY A 192 -15.97 -5.03 34.35
C GLY A 192 -16.64 -6.01 33.38
N THR A 193 -17.53 -6.85 33.91
CA THR A 193 -18.19 -7.90 33.13
C THR A 193 -19.00 -7.33 31.96
N ASP A 194 -19.78 -6.26 32.19
CA ASP A 194 -20.63 -5.63 31.17
C ASP A 194 -19.80 -4.91 30.11
N THR A 195 -18.75 -4.20 30.52
CA THR A 195 -17.86 -3.48 29.58
C THR A 195 -16.95 -4.42 28.80
N LYS A 196 -16.65 -5.62 29.28
CA LYS A 196 -16.01 -6.67 28.45
C LYS A 196 -16.92 -7.17 27.33
N SER A 197 -18.24 -7.22 27.55
CA SER A 197 -19.19 -7.49 26.47
C SER A 197 -19.20 -6.35 25.44
N LEU A 198 -19.20 -5.08 25.90
CA LEU A 198 -19.04 -3.91 25.03
C LEU A 198 -17.74 -4.00 24.21
N TRP A 199 -16.60 -4.35 24.85
CA TRP A 199 -15.32 -4.53 24.17
C TRP A 199 -15.40 -5.59 23.07
N GLY A 200 -16.04 -6.73 23.34
CA GLY A 200 -16.27 -7.76 22.31
C GLY A 200 -17.01 -7.21 21.09
N LYS A 201 -18.07 -6.41 21.32
CA LYS A 201 -18.81 -5.76 20.22
C LYS A 201 -17.98 -4.72 19.47
N ILE A 202 -17.13 -3.96 20.16
CA ILE A 202 -16.19 -3.03 19.52
C ILE A 202 -15.22 -3.78 18.61
N LEU A 203 -14.66 -4.90 19.07
CA LEU A 203 -13.77 -5.73 18.22
C LEU A 203 -14.46 -6.27 16.97
N ASP A 204 -15.76 -6.61 17.06
CA ASP A 204 -16.56 -7.03 15.92
C ASP A 204 -16.78 -5.92 14.88
N LEU A 205 -16.70 -4.65 15.28
CA LEU A 205 -16.87 -3.47 14.42
C LEU A 205 -15.56 -3.00 13.77
N LEU A 206 -14.41 -3.50 14.22
CA LEU A 206 -13.12 -3.17 13.61
C LEU A 206 -13.05 -3.66 12.17
N PRO A 207 -12.31 -2.95 11.29
CA PRO A 207 -12.10 -3.38 9.92
C PRO A 207 -11.48 -4.78 9.84
N THR A 208 -11.85 -5.52 8.82
CA THR A 208 -11.12 -6.74 8.46
C THR A 208 -9.85 -6.37 7.71
N TYR A 209 -8.71 -6.90 8.13
CA TYR A 209 -7.43 -6.66 7.47
C TYR A 209 -6.99 -7.88 6.67
N ALA A 210 -6.70 -7.68 5.38
CA ALA A 210 -6.21 -8.71 4.46
C ALA A 210 -4.89 -8.24 3.84
N ILE A 211 -3.80 -8.99 4.06
CA ILE A 211 -2.47 -8.68 3.53
C ILE A 211 -2.06 -9.64 2.42
N PHE A 212 -1.51 -9.10 1.33
CA PHE A 212 -0.98 -9.81 0.17
C PHE A 212 0.50 -9.46 0.01
N LYS A 213 1.39 -10.42 0.30
CA LYS A 213 2.86 -10.23 0.30
C LYS A 213 3.48 -10.59 -1.05
N ALA A 214 4.57 -9.87 -1.40
CA ALA A 214 5.31 -10.07 -2.65
C ALA A 214 6.08 -11.39 -2.70
N ASP A 215 6.79 -11.72 -1.62
CA ASP A 215 7.65 -12.88 -1.50
C ASP A 215 7.28 -13.74 -0.28
N ARG A 216 6.63 -14.86 -0.51
CA ARG A 216 6.64 -15.98 0.42
C ARG A 216 7.18 -17.20 -0.32
N GLU A 217 8.15 -17.89 0.30
CA GLU A 217 8.51 -19.25 -0.09
C GLU A 217 7.24 -20.10 -0.10
N SER A 218 7.02 -20.82 -1.19
CA SER A 218 5.84 -21.66 -1.37
C SER A 218 5.86 -22.82 -0.35
N SER A 219 5.28 -22.58 0.81
CA SER A 219 4.91 -23.65 1.73
C SER A 219 3.54 -24.22 1.31
N ASP A 220 3.27 -25.49 1.64
CA ASP A 220 2.00 -26.18 1.33
C ASP A 220 0.75 -25.48 1.91
N GLY A 221 0.94 -24.38 2.66
CA GLY A 221 -0.08 -23.52 3.24
C GLY A 221 -0.25 -22.15 2.60
N ASP A 222 0.34 -21.89 1.43
CA ASP A 222 0.40 -20.56 0.81
C ASP A 222 -0.97 -19.90 0.68
N SER A 223 -1.10 -18.82 1.41
CA SER A 223 -2.36 -18.10 1.62
C SER A 223 -2.70 -17.08 0.52
N GLU A 224 -1.76 -16.71 -0.37
CA GLU A 224 -1.99 -15.63 -1.32
C GLU A 224 -3.17 -15.87 -2.29
N ALA A 225 -3.27 -17.06 -2.86
CA ALA A 225 -4.41 -17.39 -3.70
C ALA A 225 -5.65 -17.83 -2.88
N LYS A 226 -5.45 -18.24 -1.61
CA LYS A 226 -6.53 -18.63 -0.69
C LYS A 226 -7.12 -17.44 0.05
N ASN A 227 -6.30 -16.42 0.41
CA ASN A 227 -6.74 -15.27 1.19
C ASN A 227 -7.90 -14.48 0.58
N PRO A 228 -7.91 -14.16 -0.74
CA PRO A 228 -9.04 -13.49 -1.34
C PRO A 228 -10.33 -14.28 -1.25
N LEU A 229 -10.25 -15.60 -1.49
CA LEU A 229 -11.40 -16.48 -1.47
C LEU A 229 -11.86 -16.80 -0.04
N GLN A 230 -10.93 -16.91 0.90
CA GLN A 230 -11.24 -17.03 2.32
C GLN A 230 -11.87 -15.73 2.87
N GLN A 231 -11.42 -14.56 2.38
CA GLN A 231 -12.07 -13.30 2.73
C GLN A 231 -13.51 -13.25 2.21
N ALA A 232 -13.76 -13.66 0.97
CA ALA A 232 -15.10 -13.77 0.42
C ALA A 232 -15.99 -14.74 1.23
N VAL A 233 -15.42 -15.84 1.74
CA VAL A 233 -16.12 -16.76 2.66
C VAL A 233 -16.44 -16.07 3.98
N LYS A 234 -15.49 -15.33 4.58
CA LYS A 234 -15.72 -14.58 5.82
C LYS A 234 -16.81 -13.50 5.65
N ASP A 235 -16.78 -12.78 4.53
CA ASP A 235 -17.79 -11.78 4.21
C ASP A 235 -19.19 -12.40 4.04
N ALA A 236 -19.26 -13.56 3.37
CA ALA A 236 -20.51 -14.32 3.23
C ALA A 236 -21.02 -14.85 4.58
N GLN A 237 -20.11 -15.33 5.46
CA GLN A 237 -20.46 -15.75 6.81
C GLN A 237 -20.97 -14.57 7.64
N ALA A 238 -20.31 -13.41 7.57
CA ALA A 238 -20.72 -12.21 8.28
C ALA A 238 -22.13 -11.74 7.83
N ALA A 239 -22.40 -11.78 6.52
CA ALA A 239 -23.72 -11.44 5.97
C ALA A 239 -24.84 -12.42 6.38
N LEU A 240 -24.47 -13.65 6.78
CA LEU A 240 -25.41 -14.69 7.19
C LEU A 240 -25.39 -14.95 8.71
N GLN A 241 -24.65 -14.13 9.48
CA GLN A 241 -24.42 -14.35 10.91
C GLN A 241 -25.72 -14.49 11.72
N ASP A 242 -26.73 -13.71 11.43
CA ASP A 242 -28.03 -13.79 12.13
C ASP A 242 -28.72 -15.14 11.87
N LYS A 243 -28.64 -15.65 10.63
CA LYS A 243 -29.20 -16.96 10.28
C LYS A 243 -28.42 -18.10 10.92
N ILE A 244 -27.08 -17.98 10.96
CA ILE A 244 -26.20 -18.94 11.62
C ILE A 244 -26.52 -18.99 13.11
N THR A 245 -26.65 -17.85 13.77
CA THR A 245 -26.99 -17.73 15.19
C THR A 245 -28.38 -18.31 15.49
N ALA A 246 -29.37 -18.05 14.62
CA ALA A 246 -30.71 -18.63 14.76
C ALA A 246 -30.67 -20.16 14.67
N LEU A 247 -29.92 -20.72 13.71
CA LEU A 247 -29.74 -22.16 13.55
C LEU A 247 -28.98 -22.78 14.75
N GLU A 248 -27.95 -22.11 15.25
CA GLU A 248 -27.22 -22.54 16.45
C GLU A 248 -28.16 -22.64 17.67
N ASN A 249 -28.99 -21.63 17.89
CA ASN A 249 -29.96 -21.63 18.99
C ASN A 249 -31.00 -22.75 18.83
N GLU A 250 -31.52 -22.97 17.64
CA GLU A 250 -32.48 -24.06 17.37
C GLU A 250 -31.87 -25.46 17.65
N ILE A 251 -30.60 -25.66 17.26
CA ILE A 251 -29.86 -26.89 17.55
C ILE A 251 -29.68 -27.03 19.07
N GLN A 252 -29.28 -25.95 19.76
CA GLN A 252 -29.08 -25.95 21.21
C GLN A 252 -30.37 -26.31 21.94
N ASP A 253 -31.47 -25.67 21.59
CA ASP A 253 -32.79 -25.92 22.21
C ASP A 253 -33.22 -27.38 22.01
N SER A 254 -33.05 -27.92 20.82
CA SER A 254 -33.38 -29.32 20.52
C SER A 254 -32.57 -30.32 21.36
N VAL A 255 -31.26 -30.07 21.52
CA VAL A 255 -30.37 -30.92 22.33
C VAL A 255 -30.68 -30.79 23.82
N LEU A 256 -30.97 -29.57 24.29
CA LEU A 256 -31.34 -29.34 25.68
C LEU A 256 -32.66 -30.02 26.04
N ASP A 257 -33.66 -30.04 25.13
CA ASP A 257 -34.92 -30.75 25.33
C ASP A 257 -34.69 -32.27 25.51
N VAL A 258 -33.85 -32.86 24.64
CA VAL A 258 -33.49 -34.29 24.80
C VAL A 258 -32.76 -34.56 26.11
N ALA A 259 -31.81 -33.70 26.47
CA ALA A 259 -31.07 -33.80 27.74
C ALA A 259 -32.00 -33.68 28.95
N GLN A 260 -32.97 -32.76 28.91
CA GLN A 260 -33.94 -32.55 29.98
C GLN A 260 -34.86 -33.77 30.12
N ARG A 261 -35.38 -34.34 29.02
CA ARG A 261 -36.17 -35.57 29.06
C ARG A 261 -35.38 -36.75 29.62
N THR A 262 -34.10 -36.82 29.32
CA THR A 262 -33.22 -37.87 29.89
C THR A 262 -33.06 -37.70 31.40
N LEU A 263 -32.86 -36.45 31.86
CA LEU A 263 -32.80 -36.16 33.31
C LEU A 263 -34.12 -36.45 34.03
N ASP A 264 -35.26 -36.22 33.39
CA ASP A 264 -36.58 -36.52 33.96
C ASP A 264 -36.77 -38.04 34.11
N LYS A 265 -36.30 -38.81 33.16
CA LYS A 265 -36.28 -40.28 33.28
C LYS A 265 -35.28 -40.78 34.33
N LEU A 266 -34.14 -40.12 34.48
CA LEU A 266 -33.19 -40.44 35.54
C LEU A 266 -33.75 -40.11 36.94
N ARG A 267 -34.57 -39.06 37.09
CA ARG A 267 -35.27 -38.72 38.34
C ARG A 267 -36.22 -39.82 38.81
N GLU A 268 -36.86 -40.55 37.87
CA GLU A 268 -37.72 -41.68 38.19
C GLU A 268 -36.93 -42.83 38.82
N MET A 269 -35.64 -42.99 38.45
CA MET A 269 -34.79 -44.11 38.88
C MET A 269 -33.83 -43.76 40.02
N ALA A 270 -33.26 -42.55 39.98
CA ALA A 270 -32.24 -42.06 40.93
C ALA A 270 -32.38 -40.55 41.18
N PRO A 271 -33.32 -40.10 42.05
CA PRO A 271 -33.64 -38.69 42.25
C PRO A 271 -32.45 -37.85 42.72
N GLU A 272 -31.63 -38.38 43.64
CA GLU A 272 -30.47 -37.67 44.18
C GLU A 272 -29.43 -37.37 43.08
N LEU A 273 -29.07 -38.36 42.26
CA LEU A 273 -28.13 -38.18 41.16
C LEU A 273 -28.66 -37.22 40.11
N ALA A 274 -29.93 -37.25 39.76
CA ALA A 274 -30.52 -36.34 38.80
C ALA A 274 -30.53 -34.89 39.25
N SER A 275 -30.57 -34.64 40.57
CA SER A 275 -30.53 -33.27 41.12
C SER A 275 -29.15 -32.62 41.03
N GLU A 276 -28.08 -33.39 40.91
CA GLU A 276 -26.70 -32.89 40.82
C GLU A 276 -26.30 -32.59 39.35
N LEU A 277 -27.07 -33.03 38.38
CA LEU A 277 -26.75 -32.91 36.96
C LEU A 277 -27.48 -31.73 36.30
N THR A 278 -26.72 -30.90 35.62
CA THR A 278 -27.25 -29.77 34.84
C THR A 278 -26.65 -29.81 33.41
N PRO A 279 -27.48 -29.93 32.36
CA PRO A 279 -26.96 -29.91 30.99
C PRO A 279 -26.40 -28.54 30.64
N ARG A 280 -25.22 -28.52 30.05
CA ARG A 280 -24.56 -27.28 29.57
C ARG A 280 -23.78 -27.52 28.32
N PHE A 281 -23.87 -26.60 27.37
CA PHE A 281 -22.94 -26.56 26.23
C PHE A 281 -21.59 -25.99 26.69
N LYS A 282 -20.49 -26.64 26.34
CA LYS A 282 -19.13 -26.20 26.68
C LYS A 282 -18.57 -25.24 25.63
N GLU A 283 -18.90 -25.44 24.37
CA GLU A 283 -18.38 -24.63 23.25
C GLU A 283 -19.48 -24.40 22.21
N LYS A 284 -19.42 -23.26 21.51
CA LYS A 284 -20.24 -23.00 20.33
C LYS A 284 -19.69 -23.75 19.13
N PRO A 285 -20.52 -24.19 18.18
CA PRO A 285 -20.06 -24.81 16.95
C PRO A 285 -19.19 -23.84 16.15
N LYS A 286 -18.12 -24.36 15.52
CA LYS A 286 -17.25 -23.58 14.63
C LYS A 286 -17.58 -23.92 13.18
N TRP A 287 -18.04 -22.94 12.43
CA TRP A 287 -18.30 -23.06 11.01
C TRP A 287 -17.02 -22.75 10.24
N THR A 288 -16.38 -23.79 9.66
CA THR A 288 -15.17 -23.66 8.86
C THR A 288 -15.45 -24.09 7.43
N PHE A 289 -15.11 -23.21 6.48
CA PHE A 289 -15.17 -23.53 5.05
C PHE A 289 -13.75 -23.47 4.51
N SER A 290 -13.36 -24.50 3.75
CA SER A 290 -12.12 -24.50 3.00
C SER A 290 -12.45 -24.45 1.51
N PHE A 291 -11.82 -23.53 0.79
CA PHE A 291 -11.97 -23.39 -0.64
C PHE A 291 -10.58 -23.45 -1.29
N THR A 292 -10.46 -24.22 -2.37
CA THR A 292 -9.25 -24.33 -3.19
C THR A 292 -9.63 -24.19 -4.66
N LEU A 293 -8.73 -23.57 -5.44
CA LEU A 293 -8.81 -23.58 -6.89
C LEU A 293 -7.78 -24.59 -7.40
N ASP A 294 -8.24 -25.64 -8.07
CA ASP A 294 -7.38 -26.66 -8.66
C ASP A 294 -7.39 -26.53 -10.20
N GLY A 295 -6.25 -26.75 -10.83
CA GLY A 295 -6.13 -26.77 -12.29
C GLY A 295 -6.57 -28.14 -12.86
N GLU A 296 -6.70 -28.22 -14.20
CA GLU A 296 -7.16 -29.40 -14.94
C GLU A 296 -6.46 -30.74 -14.57
N ASN A 297 -5.22 -30.65 -14.05
CA ASN A 297 -4.44 -31.84 -13.65
C ASN A 297 -4.37 -32.01 -12.11
N GLY A 298 -5.30 -31.42 -11.35
CA GLY A 298 -5.28 -31.48 -9.90
C GLY A 298 -4.07 -30.80 -9.25
N ILE A 299 -3.36 -29.94 -9.99
CA ILE A 299 -2.25 -29.16 -9.45
C ILE A 299 -2.83 -27.94 -8.76
N PRO A 300 -2.72 -27.82 -7.43
CA PRO A 300 -3.18 -26.65 -6.70
C PRO A 300 -2.51 -25.37 -7.19
N ILE A 301 -3.25 -24.27 -7.20
CA ILE A 301 -2.76 -22.97 -7.68
C ILE A 301 -1.54 -22.48 -6.92
N ASN A 302 -1.44 -22.79 -5.62
CA ASN A 302 -0.29 -22.47 -4.79
C ASN A 302 1.03 -23.12 -5.26
N LYS A 303 0.96 -24.20 -6.05
CA LYS A 303 2.14 -24.86 -6.68
C LYS A 303 2.46 -24.34 -8.08
N ARG A 304 1.72 -23.35 -8.58
CA ARG A 304 1.99 -22.70 -9.86
C ARG A 304 2.90 -21.48 -9.68
N GLY A 305 3.54 -21.02 -10.76
CA GLY A 305 4.43 -19.88 -10.73
C GLY A 305 3.77 -18.58 -10.20
N SER A 306 4.56 -17.70 -9.60
CA SER A 306 4.11 -16.42 -9.02
C SER A 306 3.23 -15.58 -9.97
N GLY A 307 3.52 -15.58 -11.26
CA GLY A 307 2.74 -14.86 -12.26
C GLY A 307 1.26 -15.30 -12.34
N ILE A 308 0.98 -16.62 -12.28
CA ILE A 308 -0.40 -17.13 -12.32
C ILE A 308 -1.16 -16.78 -11.04
N ARG A 309 -0.52 -16.92 -9.88
CA ARG A 309 -1.12 -16.55 -8.59
C ARG A 309 -1.55 -15.08 -8.57
N ARG A 310 -0.71 -14.19 -9.09
CA ARG A 310 -1.01 -12.75 -9.17
C ARG A 310 -2.08 -12.40 -10.20
N LEU A 311 -2.17 -13.14 -11.30
CA LEU A 311 -3.30 -13.00 -12.24
C LEU A 311 -4.64 -13.34 -11.57
N ILE A 312 -4.66 -14.34 -10.70
CA ILE A 312 -5.86 -14.69 -9.93
C ILE A 312 -6.20 -13.56 -8.96
N LEU A 313 -5.20 -13.05 -8.24
CA LEU A 313 -5.35 -11.90 -7.34
C LEU A 313 -5.89 -10.67 -8.08
N LEU A 314 -5.34 -10.35 -9.26
CA LEU A 314 -5.84 -9.27 -10.11
C LEU A 314 -7.32 -9.46 -10.47
N ASN A 315 -7.70 -10.68 -10.89
CA ASN A 315 -9.09 -10.93 -11.27
C ASN A 315 -10.02 -10.96 -10.06
N PHE A 316 -9.54 -11.36 -8.88
CA PHE A 316 -10.27 -11.20 -7.62
C PHE A 316 -10.59 -9.73 -7.34
N PHE A 317 -9.59 -8.84 -7.36
CA PHE A 317 -9.81 -7.41 -7.12
C PHE A 317 -10.73 -6.79 -8.17
N ARG A 318 -10.65 -7.22 -9.43
CA ARG A 318 -11.59 -6.78 -10.47
C ARG A 318 -13.02 -7.22 -10.18
N ALA A 319 -13.20 -8.48 -9.78
CA ALA A 319 -14.51 -9.01 -9.44
C ALA A 319 -15.10 -8.33 -8.18
N GLU A 320 -14.27 -8.07 -7.17
CA GLU A 320 -14.68 -7.31 -5.98
C GLU A 320 -15.05 -5.86 -6.31
N ALA A 321 -14.32 -5.22 -7.23
CA ALA A 321 -14.63 -3.87 -7.68
C ALA A 321 -15.95 -3.80 -8.49
N GLU A 322 -16.35 -4.88 -9.14
CA GLU A 322 -17.58 -4.98 -9.92
C GLU A 322 -18.81 -5.36 -9.06
N LYS A 323 -18.59 -5.86 -7.82
CA LYS A 323 -19.72 -6.15 -6.92
C LYS A 323 -20.44 -4.89 -6.48
N ASN A 324 -21.75 -4.84 -6.70
CA ASN A 324 -22.63 -3.87 -6.07
C ASN A 324 -22.80 -4.24 -4.58
N VAL A 325 -22.03 -3.60 -3.71
CA VAL A 325 -22.05 -3.86 -2.26
C VAL A 325 -23.20 -3.11 -1.62
N ALA A 326 -24.42 -3.62 -1.77
CA ALA A 326 -25.53 -3.24 -0.93
C ALA A 326 -25.48 -4.11 0.34
N GLY A 327 -25.09 -3.52 1.47
CA GLY A 327 -25.35 -4.11 2.78
C GLY A 327 -24.22 -4.83 3.51
N THR A 328 -22.94 -4.52 3.26
CA THR A 328 -21.85 -5.00 4.13
C THR A 328 -21.54 -3.97 5.21
N PRO A 329 -21.86 -4.21 6.48
CA PRO A 329 -21.70 -3.21 7.55
C PRO A 329 -20.26 -3.07 8.06
N ARG A 330 -19.30 -3.84 7.51
CA ARG A 330 -17.92 -3.88 8.00
C ARG A 330 -16.92 -3.38 6.97
N ASN A 331 -16.03 -2.50 7.37
CA ASN A 331 -14.94 -2.01 6.52
C ASN A 331 -13.89 -3.11 6.31
N VAL A 332 -13.29 -3.13 5.12
CA VAL A 332 -12.21 -4.06 4.75
C VAL A 332 -11.00 -3.25 4.29
N ILE A 333 -9.83 -3.58 4.84
CA ILE A 333 -8.54 -3.02 4.46
C ILE A 333 -7.78 -4.07 3.66
N TYR A 334 -7.51 -3.78 2.39
CA TYR A 334 -6.64 -4.60 1.54
C TYR A 334 -5.25 -4.00 1.51
N ALA A 335 -4.28 -4.71 2.04
CA ALA A 335 -2.87 -4.33 2.04
C ALA A 335 -2.10 -5.16 1.02
N ILE A 336 -1.49 -4.51 0.03
CA ILE A 336 -0.76 -5.16 -1.06
C ILE A 336 0.69 -4.73 -1.04
N GLU A 337 1.59 -5.70 -0.83
CA GLU A 337 3.02 -5.47 -0.82
C GLU A 337 3.59 -5.63 -2.23
N GLU A 338 4.25 -4.58 -2.72
CA GLU A 338 4.99 -4.53 -3.98
C GLU A 338 4.28 -5.26 -5.14
N PRO A 339 3.10 -4.78 -5.59
CA PRO A 339 2.31 -5.43 -6.63
C PRO A 339 3.07 -5.63 -7.95
N GLU A 340 4.17 -4.90 -8.13
CA GLU A 340 5.07 -4.97 -9.28
C GLU A 340 5.95 -6.21 -9.33
N THR A 341 6.26 -6.82 -8.20
CA THR A 341 7.23 -7.92 -8.13
C THR A 341 6.81 -9.10 -8.99
N SER A 342 7.71 -9.58 -9.88
CA SER A 342 7.49 -10.71 -10.79
C SER A 342 6.30 -10.58 -11.77
N GLN A 343 5.86 -9.34 -12.09
CA GLN A 343 4.76 -9.06 -13.00
C GLN A 343 5.23 -8.35 -14.28
N HIS A 344 4.59 -8.68 -15.40
CA HIS A 344 4.74 -7.90 -16.62
C HIS A 344 4.11 -6.51 -16.43
N PRO A 345 4.72 -5.40 -16.92
CA PRO A 345 4.23 -4.04 -16.74
C PRO A 345 2.75 -3.83 -17.05
N ASN A 346 2.22 -4.49 -18.08
CA ASN A 346 0.79 -4.39 -18.41
C ASN A 346 -0.12 -4.93 -17.30
N TYR A 347 0.29 -6.01 -16.61
CA TYR A 347 -0.48 -6.57 -15.49
C TYR A 347 -0.38 -5.72 -14.24
N GLN A 348 0.78 -5.11 -13.98
CA GLN A 348 0.96 -4.13 -12.91
C GLN A 348 -0.06 -2.99 -13.05
N MET A 349 -0.18 -2.43 -14.26
CA MET A 349 -1.14 -1.37 -14.58
C MET A 349 -2.60 -1.81 -14.43
N MET A 350 -2.93 -3.02 -14.87
CA MET A 350 -4.27 -3.57 -14.72
C MET A 350 -4.63 -3.76 -13.25
N LEU A 351 -3.67 -4.24 -12.44
CA LEU A 351 -3.84 -4.42 -10.99
C LEU A 351 -4.07 -3.08 -10.30
N MET A 352 -3.24 -2.07 -10.56
CA MET A 352 -3.41 -0.73 -9.96
C MET A 352 -4.76 -0.11 -10.31
N LYS A 353 -5.22 -0.23 -11.56
CA LYS A 353 -6.55 0.24 -11.95
C LYS A 353 -7.68 -0.49 -11.22
N ALA A 354 -7.54 -1.81 -11.02
CA ALA A 354 -8.52 -2.59 -10.26
C ALA A 354 -8.54 -2.17 -8.78
N LEU A 355 -7.38 -1.90 -8.19
CA LEU A 355 -7.26 -1.42 -6.81
C LEU A 355 -7.86 -0.02 -6.64
N LEU A 356 -7.62 0.90 -7.60
CA LEU A 356 -8.24 2.23 -7.61
C LEU A 356 -9.77 2.15 -7.73
N ALA A 357 -10.28 1.28 -8.59
CA ALA A 357 -11.72 1.05 -8.73
C ALA A 357 -12.32 0.49 -7.43
N LEU A 358 -11.61 -0.40 -6.76
CA LEU A 358 -12.02 -0.96 -5.47
C LEU A 358 -11.96 0.09 -4.35
N ALA A 359 -10.94 0.95 -4.33
CA ALA A 359 -10.81 2.06 -3.38
C ALA A 359 -11.96 3.09 -3.48
N GLY A 360 -12.57 3.22 -4.67
CA GLY A 360 -13.74 4.06 -4.88
C GLY A 360 -15.05 3.47 -4.33
N GLN A 361 -15.06 2.24 -3.80
CA GLN A 361 -16.24 1.63 -3.23
C GLN A 361 -16.39 1.96 -1.73
N PRO A 362 -17.62 2.07 -1.21
CA PRO A 362 -17.83 2.29 0.22
C PRO A 362 -17.28 1.12 1.04
N HIS A 363 -16.81 1.41 2.24
CA HIS A 363 -16.28 0.43 3.18
C HIS A 363 -15.02 -0.32 2.71
N ARG A 364 -14.24 0.26 1.79
CA ARG A 364 -12.99 -0.32 1.30
C ARG A 364 -11.85 0.68 1.46
N GLN A 365 -10.75 0.24 2.10
CA GLN A 365 -9.49 0.95 2.15
C GLN A 365 -8.40 0.10 1.51
N ILE A 366 -7.57 0.73 0.68
CA ILE A 366 -6.46 0.06 -0.01
C ILE A 366 -5.15 0.65 0.51
N ILE A 367 -4.23 -0.20 0.92
CA ILE A 367 -2.87 0.20 1.30
C ILE A 367 -1.90 -0.55 0.39
N VAL A 368 -1.08 0.18 -0.37
CA VAL A 368 -0.12 -0.39 -1.31
C VAL A 368 1.28 0.08 -0.99
N THR A 369 2.25 -0.82 -0.95
CA THR A 369 3.67 -0.42 -0.94
C THR A 369 4.23 -0.55 -2.35
N THR A 370 5.03 0.41 -2.78
CA THR A 370 5.75 0.33 -4.06
C THR A 370 7.05 1.10 -4.04
N HIS A 371 8.01 0.64 -4.82
CA HIS A 371 9.24 1.36 -5.14
C HIS A 371 9.28 1.78 -6.62
N VAL A 372 8.24 1.46 -7.40
CA VAL A 372 8.16 1.76 -8.83
C VAL A 372 7.45 3.10 -9.06
N PRO A 373 8.15 4.09 -9.65
CA PRO A 373 7.61 5.43 -9.89
C PRO A 373 6.29 5.42 -10.68
N ALA A 374 6.22 4.58 -11.72
CA ALA A 374 5.04 4.48 -12.58
C ALA A 374 3.77 4.04 -11.83
N LEU A 375 3.92 3.24 -10.78
CA LEU A 375 2.81 2.82 -9.92
C LEU A 375 2.50 3.87 -8.85
N ALA A 376 3.55 4.46 -8.26
CA ALA A 376 3.41 5.56 -7.31
C ALA A 376 2.61 6.73 -7.90
N GLY A 377 2.88 7.07 -9.16
CA GLY A 377 2.19 8.14 -9.87
C GLY A 377 0.71 7.87 -10.21
N LEU A 378 0.19 6.67 -9.97
CA LEU A 378 -1.25 6.36 -10.09
C LEU A 378 -2.02 6.58 -8.79
N ILE A 379 -1.31 6.67 -7.68
CA ILE A 379 -1.92 6.86 -6.36
C ILE A 379 -2.33 8.34 -6.24
N PRO A 380 -3.54 8.65 -5.74
CA PRO A 380 -3.93 10.01 -5.45
C PRO A 380 -2.89 10.69 -4.55
N VAL A 381 -2.55 11.94 -4.82
CA VAL A 381 -1.46 12.65 -4.11
C VAL A 381 -1.70 12.66 -2.60
N GLU A 382 -2.93 12.88 -2.17
CA GLU A 382 -3.34 12.92 -0.76
C GLU A 382 -3.10 11.57 -0.07
N GLY A 383 -3.14 10.48 -0.83
CA GLY A 383 -2.89 9.11 -0.37
C GLY A 383 -1.41 8.71 -0.30
N VAL A 384 -0.50 9.49 -0.87
CA VAL A 384 0.93 9.14 -0.88
C VAL A 384 1.55 9.32 0.52
N ARG A 385 2.35 8.35 0.94
CA ARG A 385 3.18 8.39 2.16
C ARG A 385 4.59 8.03 1.77
N TYR A 386 5.50 8.99 1.86
CA TYR A 386 6.89 8.78 1.47
C TYR A 386 7.72 8.31 2.65
N VAL A 387 8.29 7.11 2.54
CA VAL A 387 9.17 6.53 3.55
C VAL A 387 10.62 6.78 3.16
N THR A 388 11.32 7.50 4.01
CA THR A 388 12.74 7.83 3.87
C THR A 388 13.48 7.54 5.18
N ARG A 389 14.76 7.91 5.28
CA ARG A 389 15.54 7.81 6.51
C ARG A 389 16.01 9.19 6.96
N ASN A 390 15.98 9.43 8.27
CA ASN A 390 16.59 10.62 8.85
C ASN A 390 18.14 10.50 8.90
N GLU A 391 18.83 11.52 9.37
CA GLU A 391 20.29 11.53 9.52
C GLU A 391 20.83 10.42 10.43
N ALA A 392 20.01 9.95 11.38
CA ALA A 392 20.33 8.82 12.25
C ALA A 392 20.10 7.45 11.58
N GLY A 393 19.59 7.41 10.34
CA GLY A 393 19.27 6.19 9.60
C GLY A 393 17.93 5.54 9.99
N GLU A 394 17.11 6.21 10.81
CA GLU A 394 15.80 5.71 11.22
C GLU A 394 14.73 6.00 10.14
N PRO A 395 13.78 5.09 9.90
CA PRO A 395 12.68 5.35 9.00
C PRO A 395 11.80 6.51 9.46
N VAL A 396 11.45 7.37 8.52
CA VAL A 396 10.53 8.51 8.72
C VAL A 396 9.49 8.47 7.62
N VAL A 397 8.24 8.71 7.98
CA VAL A 397 7.12 8.80 7.03
C VAL A 397 6.74 10.26 6.85
N LYS A 398 6.84 10.74 5.61
CA LYS A 398 6.50 12.12 5.26
C LYS A 398 5.16 12.16 4.53
N MET A 399 4.37 13.18 4.85
CA MET A 399 3.13 13.51 4.14
C MET A 399 3.45 14.17 2.80
N PRO A 400 2.59 14.05 1.78
CA PRO A 400 2.82 14.66 0.48
C PRO A 400 2.72 16.18 0.57
N ASP A 401 3.82 16.84 0.27
CA ASP A 401 3.91 18.24 -0.12
C ASP A 401 4.83 18.33 -1.34
N ASP A 402 4.95 19.49 -1.96
CA ASP A 402 5.75 19.67 -3.18
C ASP A 402 7.21 19.26 -2.98
N ALA A 403 7.78 19.55 -1.81
CA ALA A 403 9.16 19.20 -1.49
C ALA A 403 9.34 17.68 -1.30
N VAL A 404 8.39 17.04 -0.60
CA VAL A 404 8.38 15.58 -0.38
C VAL A 404 8.13 14.82 -1.66
N LEU A 405 7.22 15.28 -2.52
CA LEU A 405 6.97 14.66 -3.82
C LEU A 405 8.21 14.74 -4.71
N LYS A 406 8.93 15.86 -4.68
CA LYS A 406 10.20 16.03 -5.38
C LYS A 406 11.26 15.07 -4.83
N GLU A 407 11.45 15.01 -3.50
CA GLU A 407 12.38 14.08 -2.84
C GLU A 407 12.06 12.62 -3.16
N ALA A 408 10.79 12.25 -3.14
CA ALA A 408 10.33 10.91 -3.49
C ALA A 408 10.68 10.57 -4.95
N THR A 409 10.45 11.49 -5.86
CA THR A 409 10.71 11.34 -7.30
C THR A 409 12.21 11.18 -7.57
N GLU A 410 13.04 11.97 -6.92
CA GLU A 410 14.51 11.85 -6.98
C GLU A 410 14.99 10.51 -6.39
N SER A 411 14.47 10.15 -5.23
CA SER A 411 14.82 8.91 -4.53
C SER A 411 14.46 7.65 -5.32
N LEU A 412 13.36 7.67 -6.05
CA LEU A 412 12.92 6.55 -6.90
C LEU A 412 13.67 6.51 -8.25
N GLY A 413 14.59 7.43 -8.49
CA GLY A 413 15.41 7.48 -9.71
C GLY A 413 14.66 8.00 -10.93
N VAL A 414 13.53 8.69 -10.75
CA VAL A 414 12.80 9.38 -11.80
C VAL A 414 13.50 10.68 -12.19
N LEU A 415 14.14 11.31 -11.21
CA LEU A 415 14.92 12.54 -11.41
C LEU A 415 16.40 12.24 -11.15
N PRO A 416 17.33 12.75 -11.97
CA PRO A 416 18.75 12.66 -11.67
C PRO A 416 19.08 13.44 -10.39
N GLU A 417 19.93 12.89 -9.53
CA GLU A 417 20.30 13.42 -8.21
C GLU A 417 20.89 14.86 -8.24
N THR A 418 21.21 15.38 -9.42
CA THR A 418 21.82 16.71 -9.58
C THR A 418 21.19 17.47 -10.76
N GLY A 419 20.66 18.64 -10.50
CA GLY A 419 20.33 19.63 -11.54
C GLY A 419 18.87 20.08 -11.65
N MET A 420 17.90 19.37 -11.05
CA MET A 420 16.48 19.73 -11.17
C MET A 420 16.09 21.03 -10.46
N GLU A 421 16.76 21.38 -9.35
CA GLU A 421 16.52 22.67 -8.66
C GLU A 421 16.73 23.90 -9.56
N ARG A 422 17.42 23.71 -10.67
CA ARG A 422 17.72 24.75 -11.64
C ARG A 422 17.23 24.43 -13.04
N ALA A 423 16.48 23.32 -13.21
CA ALA A 423 15.98 22.92 -14.51
C ALA A 423 15.05 24.00 -15.10
N GLN A 424 15.24 24.29 -16.39
CA GLN A 424 14.37 25.16 -17.17
C GLN A 424 13.56 24.39 -18.20
N GLY A 425 13.84 23.09 -18.38
CA GLY A 425 13.12 22.18 -19.27
C GLY A 425 13.48 20.74 -19.00
N ILE A 426 12.67 19.83 -19.50
CA ILE A 426 12.79 18.39 -19.31
C ILE A 426 12.72 17.67 -20.66
N VAL A 427 13.61 16.70 -20.89
CA VAL A 427 13.48 15.74 -21.97
C VAL A 427 13.30 14.33 -21.38
N LEU A 428 12.16 13.72 -21.66
CA LEU A 428 11.82 12.37 -21.21
C LEU A 428 12.48 11.34 -22.14
N VAL A 429 13.24 10.40 -21.56
CA VAL A 429 14.02 9.37 -22.28
C VAL A 429 13.78 7.99 -21.67
N GLU A 430 14.01 6.92 -22.44
CA GLU A 430 13.71 5.56 -22.00
C GLU A 430 14.72 5.02 -20.97
N GLY A 431 16.02 5.22 -21.24
CA GLY A 431 17.11 4.62 -20.48
C GLY A 431 18.31 5.53 -20.24
N LYS A 432 19.29 5.01 -19.47
CA LYS A 432 20.54 5.73 -19.17
C LYS A 432 21.37 6.02 -20.42
N SER A 433 21.34 5.11 -21.38
CA SER A 433 22.06 5.25 -22.64
C SER A 433 21.58 6.45 -23.45
N ASP A 434 20.25 6.74 -23.43
CA ASP A 434 19.70 7.93 -24.09
C ASP A 434 20.20 9.23 -23.46
N VAL A 435 20.38 9.24 -22.13
CA VAL A 435 20.96 10.39 -21.42
C VAL A 435 22.39 10.65 -21.90
N THR A 436 23.21 9.60 -21.95
CA THR A 436 24.59 9.66 -22.45
C THR A 436 24.61 10.12 -23.91
N PHE A 437 23.71 9.57 -24.72
CA PHE A 437 23.55 9.91 -26.13
C PHE A 437 23.28 11.42 -26.35
N LEU A 438 22.22 11.93 -25.72
CA LEU A 438 21.79 13.32 -25.91
C LEU A 438 22.81 14.32 -25.34
N ARG A 439 23.37 14.07 -24.15
CA ARG A 439 24.35 14.96 -23.53
C ARG A 439 25.63 15.08 -24.36
N HIS A 440 26.19 13.94 -24.77
CA HIS A 440 27.41 13.94 -25.56
C HIS A 440 27.20 14.60 -26.94
N ALA A 441 26.10 14.27 -27.64
CA ALA A 441 25.75 14.88 -28.90
C ALA A 441 25.60 16.41 -28.79
N ALA A 442 24.82 16.88 -27.80
CA ALA A 442 24.62 18.32 -27.58
C ALA A 442 25.92 19.06 -27.26
N SER A 443 26.78 18.47 -26.41
CA SER A 443 28.08 19.05 -26.07
C SER A 443 29.03 19.12 -27.27
N SER A 444 29.14 18.03 -28.03
CA SER A 444 30.01 17.94 -29.21
C SER A 444 29.57 18.87 -30.34
N LEU A 445 28.27 18.95 -30.61
CA LEU A 445 27.71 19.84 -31.64
C LEU A 445 27.79 21.32 -31.24
N LYS A 446 27.68 21.65 -29.95
CA LYS A 446 27.95 23.00 -29.46
C LYS A 446 29.42 23.40 -29.69
N GLN A 447 30.36 22.50 -29.33
CA GLN A 447 31.80 22.79 -29.50
C GLN A 447 32.19 23.04 -30.94
N SER A 448 31.51 22.40 -31.91
CA SER A 448 31.69 22.64 -33.36
C SER A 448 30.91 23.85 -33.89
N GLY A 449 30.16 24.56 -33.05
CA GLY A 449 29.34 25.71 -33.47
C GLY A 449 28.04 25.36 -34.20
N MET A 450 27.66 24.08 -34.28
CA MET A 450 26.43 23.60 -34.92
C MET A 450 25.19 23.78 -34.04
N LEU A 451 25.37 23.89 -32.71
CA LEU A 451 24.33 24.23 -31.75
C LEU A 451 24.68 25.49 -30.97
N PRO A 452 23.68 26.33 -30.61
CA PRO A 452 23.93 27.56 -29.86
C PRO A 452 24.26 27.31 -28.39
N ALA A 453 23.85 26.17 -27.83
CA ALA A 453 24.04 25.78 -26.44
C ALA A 453 23.96 24.28 -26.27
N SER A 454 24.55 23.72 -25.19
CA SER A 454 24.33 22.35 -24.74
C SER A 454 23.08 22.24 -23.85
N LEU A 455 22.66 21.03 -23.50
CA LEU A 455 21.55 20.82 -22.58
C LEU A 455 21.84 21.43 -21.18
N GLU A 456 23.09 21.33 -20.74
CA GLU A 456 23.55 21.88 -19.48
C GLU A 456 23.49 23.41 -19.46
N ASP A 457 23.87 24.09 -20.55
CA ASP A 457 23.84 25.55 -20.67
C ASP A 457 22.42 26.11 -20.50
N VAL A 458 21.44 25.45 -21.10
CA VAL A 458 20.02 25.83 -21.04
C VAL A 458 19.27 25.14 -19.88
N LYS A 459 19.99 24.39 -19.06
CA LYS A 459 19.44 23.67 -17.89
C LYS A 459 18.27 22.75 -18.24
N ILE A 460 18.38 22.06 -19.37
CA ILE A 460 17.45 20.99 -19.74
C ILE A 460 17.97 19.68 -19.18
N VAL A 461 17.12 18.99 -18.43
CA VAL A 461 17.46 17.77 -17.73
C VAL A 461 16.80 16.56 -18.41
N PRO A 462 17.60 15.57 -18.88
CA PRO A 462 17.06 14.29 -19.31
C PRO A 462 16.54 13.49 -18.13
N VAL A 463 15.29 13.02 -18.22
CA VAL A 463 14.59 12.27 -17.17
C VAL A 463 14.21 10.89 -17.68
N LEU A 464 14.60 9.85 -16.93
CA LEU A 464 14.31 8.47 -17.25
C LEU A 464 12.85 8.14 -16.97
N ILE A 465 12.15 7.58 -17.96
CA ILE A 465 10.76 7.16 -17.82
C ILE A 465 10.60 5.64 -17.59
N GLY A 466 11.71 4.88 -17.58
CA GLY A 466 11.69 3.46 -17.21
C GLY A 466 10.86 2.56 -18.11
N GLY A 467 11.08 2.65 -19.42
CA GLY A 467 10.44 1.80 -20.43
C GLY A 467 9.15 2.38 -21.02
N CYS A 468 8.85 1.86 -22.20
CA CYS A 468 7.82 2.42 -23.08
C CYS A 468 6.38 2.53 -22.51
N GLY A 469 6.02 1.84 -21.43
CA GLY A 469 4.69 1.93 -20.78
C GLY A 469 4.46 3.22 -20.01
N SER A 470 5.54 3.87 -19.57
CA SER A 470 5.52 4.97 -18.60
C SER A 470 5.25 6.34 -19.22
N VAL A 471 5.48 6.54 -20.54
CA VAL A 471 5.23 7.84 -21.21
C VAL A 471 3.77 8.28 -21.03
N LYS A 472 2.83 7.35 -21.15
CA LYS A 472 1.41 7.65 -20.98
C LYS A 472 1.10 8.20 -19.58
N HIS A 473 1.80 7.73 -18.55
CA HIS A 473 1.61 8.16 -17.18
C HIS A 473 2.16 9.56 -16.96
N TRP A 474 3.30 9.89 -17.55
CA TRP A 474 3.84 11.25 -17.50
C TRP A 474 2.90 12.26 -18.17
N VAL A 475 2.30 11.88 -19.29
CA VAL A 475 1.33 12.70 -20.01
C VAL A 475 -0.01 12.79 -19.26
N THR A 476 -0.53 11.65 -18.75
CA THR A 476 -1.86 11.57 -18.13
C THR A 476 -1.89 12.13 -16.71
N LEU A 477 -0.78 11.97 -15.95
CA LEU A 477 -0.69 12.42 -14.56
C LEU A 477 -0.30 13.88 -14.40
N ASN A 478 -0.04 14.59 -15.53
CA ASN A 478 0.42 15.98 -15.47
C ASN A 478 1.66 16.21 -14.58
N LEU A 479 2.46 15.17 -14.25
CA LEU A 479 3.65 15.32 -13.42
C LEU A 479 4.59 16.41 -13.93
N ALA A 480 4.68 16.56 -15.26
CA ALA A 480 5.41 17.66 -15.87
C ALA A 480 4.63 19.00 -15.86
N LYS A 481 3.29 18.97 -15.68
CA LYS A 481 2.45 20.17 -15.66
C LYS A 481 2.57 20.89 -14.31
N ASP A 482 2.64 20.14 -13.23
CA ASP A 482 2.80 20.65 -11.87
C ASP A 482 4.20 21.26 -11.65
N LEU A 483 5.20 20.78 -12.42
CA LEU A 483 6.54 21.40 -12.44
C LEU A 483 6.58 22.75 -13.18
N GLY A 484 5.54 23.09 -13.96
CA GLY A 484 5.48 24.33 -14.74
C GLY A 484 6.58 24.48 -15.81
N LEU A 485 7.34 23.40 -16.07
CA LEU A 485 8.47 23.40 -17.01
C LEU A 485 8.06 22.90 -18.40
N PRO A 486 8.63 23.45 -19.49
CA PRO A 486 8.49 22.88 -20.81
C PRO A 486 9.13 21.48 -20.85
N TRP A 487 8.47 20.54 -21.54
CA TRP A 487 8.98 19.19 -21.69
C TRP A 487 8.69 18.59 -23.07
N CYS A 488 9.55 17.67 -23.49
CA CYS A 488 9.38 16.86 -24.70
C CYS A 488 9.74 15.40 -24.40
N VAL A 489 9.50 14.54 -25.38
CA VAL A 489 9.84 13.11 -25.33
C VAL A 489 10.84 12.79 -26.44
N PHE A 490 11.88 12.01 -26.14
CA PHE A 490 12.82 11.45 -27.10
C PHE A 490 12.90 9.93 -26.90
N LEU A 491 12.57 9.16 -27.94
CA LEU A 491 12.61 7.69 -27.92
C LEU A 491 13.20 7.13 -29.23
N ASP A 492 13.65 5.87 -29.16
CA ASP A 492 13.97 5.07 -30.33
C ASP A 492 12.72 4.80 -31.19
N SER A 493 12.88 4.73 -32.48
CA SER A 493 11.75 4.45 -33.40
C SER A 493 11.41 2.97 -33.54
N ASP A 494 12.34 2.09 -33.18
CA ASP A 494 12.28 0.62 -33.35
C ASP A 494 11.99 0.18 -34.81
N ILE A 495 12.25 1.06 -35.80
CA ILE A 495 11.98 0.79 -37.21
C ILE A 495 12.78 -0.43 -37.70
N GLY A 496 12.11 -1.35 -38.37
CA GLY A 496 12.74 -2.63 -38.79
C GLY A 496 12.77 -3.70 -37.68
N GLY A 497 12.27 -3.38 -36.50
CA GLY A 497 12.08 -4.32 -35.37
C GLY A 497 10.70 -4.98 -35.35
N ASP A 498 10.21 -5.34 -34.16
CA ASP A 498 8.89 -5.92 -33.97
C ASP A 498 7.79 -4.91 -34.38
N PRO A 499 6.88 -5.25 -35.33
CA PRO A 499 5.79 -4.38 -35.75
C PRO A 499 4.91 -3.90 -34.58
N ALA A 500 4.76 -4.69 -33.52
CA ALA A 500 3.99 -4.30 -32.34
C ALA A 500 4.66 -3.16 -31.56
N GLN A 501 6.00 -3.15 -31.49
CA GLN A 501 6.78 -2.08 -30.86
C GLN A 501 6.67 -0.79 -31.67
N VAL A 502 6.84 -0.86 -32.98
CA VAL A 502 6.70 0.29 -33.88
C VAL A 502 5.32 0.94 -33.77
N LEU A 503 4.25 0.14 -33.78
CA LEU A 503 2.87 0.63 -33.58
C LEU A 503 2.69 1.28 -32.20
N SER A 504 3.32 0.73 -31.19
CA SER A 504 3.29 1.28 -29.82
C SER A 504 3.90 2.68 -29.78
N ILE A 505 5.05 2.89 -30.44
CA ILE A 505 5.72 4.21 -30.51
C ILE A 505 4.87 5.21 -31.27
N GLN A 506 4.29 4.83 -32.40
CA GLN A 506 3.40 5.70 -33.18
C GLN A 506 2.17 6.14 -32.36
N LYS A 507 1.58 5.22 -31.58
CA LYS A 507 0.46 5.55 -30.70
C LYS A 507 0.85 6.56 -29.63
N ARG A 508 2.05 6.43 -29.04
CA ARG A 508 2.57 7.37 -28.04
C ARG A 508 2.87 8.73 -28.63
N LYS A 509 3.47 8.77 -29.79
CA LYS A 509 3.69 10.02 -30.52
C LYS A 509 2.36 10.79 -30.61
N LYS A 510 1.30 10.13 -31.05
CA LYS A 510 -0.02 10.73 -31.16
C LYS A 510 -0.56 11.21 -29.80
N GLU A 511 -0.43 10.40 -28.74
CA GLU A 511 -0.88 10.77 -27.37
C GLU A 511 -0.13 12.01 -26.82
N VAL A 512 1.18 12.15 -27.08
CA VAL A 512 2.00 13.29 -26.66
C VAL A 512 1.66 14.55 -27.48
N GLU A 513 1.48 14.41 -28.79
CA GLU A 513 1.10 15.49 -29.69
C GLU A 513 -0.32 16.01 -29.40
N GLU A 514 -1.28 15.12 -29.07
CA GLU A 514 -2.62 15.49 -28.61
C GLU A 514 -2.60 16.28 -27.27
N ALA A 515 -1.59 16.03 -26.44
CA ALA A 515 -1.35 16.82 -25.22
C ALA A 515 -0.64 18.16 -25.48
N GLY A 516 -0.41 18.55 -26.74
CA GLY A 516 0.25 19.79 -27.11
C GLY A 516 1.75 19.81 -26.83
N LYS A 517 2.40 18.63 -26.80
CA LYS A 517 3.83 18.48 -26.52
C LYS A 517 4.57 17.88 -27.71
N VAL A 518 5.90 18.04 -27.70
CA VAL A 518 6.76 17.59 -28.79
C VAL A 518 7.26 16.17 -28.51
N PHE A 519 7.21 15.33 -29.54
CA PHE A 519 7.71 13.97 -29.50
C PHE A 519 8.75 13.76 -30.61
N PHE A 520 9.94 13.39 -30.24
CA PHE A 520 11.03 13.03 -31.14
C PHE A 520 11.20 11.50 -31.15
N ALA A 521 11.24 10.92 -32.35
CA ALA A 521 11.65 9.54 -32.57
C ALA A 521 12.85 9.53 -33.51
N THR A 522 13.82 8.66 -33.26
CA THR A 522 14.98 8.48 -34.14
C THR A 522 14.53 8.04 -35.52
N ARG A 523 15.21 8.52 -36.60
CA ARG A 523 15.00 8.02 -37.96
C ARG A 523 15.58 6.62 -38.18
N LYS A 524 16.60 6.28 -37.37
CA LYS A 524 17.18 4.95 -37.33
C LYS A 524 16.50 4.12 -36.25
N ARG A 525 16.72 2.80 -36.28
CA ARG A 525 16.05 1.88 -35.37
C ARG A 525 16.24 2.23 -33.90
N GLU A 526 17.50 2.39 -33.47
CA GLU A 526 17.89 2.68 -32.11
C GLU A 526 19.10 3.62 -32.10
N ILE A 527 19.42 4.23 -30.97
CA ILE A 527 20.53 5.19 -30.82
C ILE A 527 21.89 4.60 -31.22
N GLU A 528 22.11 3.29 -31.05
CA GLU A 528 23.34 2.60 -31.44
C GLU A 528 23.57 2.60 -32.96
N ASN A 529 22.53 2.76 -33.80
CA ASN A 529 22.67 2.85 -35.26
C ASN A 529 23.33 4.17 -35.70
N TYR A 530 23.51 5.15 -34.81
CA TYR A 530 24.27 6.37 -35.08
C TYR A 530 25.79 6.23 -34.80
N LEU A 531 26.26 5.11 -34.25
CA LEU A 531 27.69 4.84 -34.09
C LEU A 531 28.40 4.77 -35.44
N CYS A 532 29.65 5.22 -35.48
CA CYS A 532 30.49 5.15 -36.68
C CYS A 532 31.23 3.79 -36.72
N PRO A 533 31.04 2.97 -37.77
CA PRO A 533 31.77 1.70 -37.93
C PRO A 533 33.30 1.86 -37.88
N ASP A 534 33.83 2.89 -38.52
CA ASP A 534 35.27 3.17 -38.53
C ASP A 534 35.82 3.45 -37.14
N LEU A 535 35.06 4.14 -36.29
CA LEU A 535 35.45 4.36 -34.90
C LEU A 535 35.54 3.06 -34.11
N ILE A 536 34.57 2.14 -34.33
CA ILE A 536 34.57 0.83 -33.65
C ILE A 536 35.82 0.04 -34.09
N GLU A 537 36.16 0.05 -35.36
CA GLU A 537 37.36 -0.60 -35.89
C GLU A 537 38.65 0.03 -35.36
N GLU A 538 38.72 1.37 -35.28
CA GLU A 538 39.89 2.10 -34.70
C GLU A 538 40.13 1.69 -33.23
N ILE A 539 39.07 1.52 -32.44
CA ILE A 539 39.18 1.23 -31.02
C ILE A 539 39.42 -0.25 -30.76
N THR A 540 38.84 -1.14 -31.55
CA THR A 540 38.78 -2.57 -31.25
C THR A 540 39.63 -3.43 -32.20
N GLY A 541 40.01 -2.89 -33.36
CA GLY A 541 40.65 -3.65 -34.43
C GLY A 541 39.68 -4.57 -35.19
N VAL A 542 38.37 -4.47 -34.94
CA VAL A 542 37.34 -5.32 -35.54
C VAL A 542 36.44 -4.49 -36.44
N ALA A 543 36.45 -4.80 -37.74
CA ALA A 543 35.53 -4.18 -38.69
C ALA A 543 34.12 -4.69 -38.51
N VAL A 544 33.16 -3.75 -38.36
CA VAL A 544 31.75 -4.04 -38.15
C VAL A 544 30.91 -3.30 -39.18
N THR A 545 29.91 -3.98 -39.76
CA THR A 545 28.96 -3.36 -40.66
C THR A 545 27.53 -3.56 -40.16
N PHE A 546 26.75 -2.50 -40.19
CA PHE A 546 25.34 -2.51 -39.80
C PHE A 546 24.55 -1.45 -40.57
N THR A 547 23.24 -1.67 -40.68
CA THR A 547 22.33 -0.77 -41.39
C THR A 547 21.53 0.07 -40.39
N ASP A 548 20.80 1.06 -40.87
CA ASP A 548 20.00 1.97 -40.07
C ASP A 548 18.79 1.29 -39.38
N THR A 549 18.40 0.10 -39.84
CA THR A 549 17.20 -0.63 -39.38
C THR A 549 17.50 -1.96 -38.69
N CYS A 550 18.77 -2.35 -38.58
CA CYS A 550 19.14 -3.60 -37.90
C CYS A 550 19.33 -3.37 -36.38
N ASP A 551 19.44 -4.46 -35.64
CA ASP A 551 19.76 -4.45 -34.18
C ASP A 551 21.28 -4.21 -34.03
N ALA A 552 21.68 -2.93 -34.09
CA ALA A 552 23.10 -2.54 -34.10
C ALA A 552 23.83 -2.92 -32.83
N LYS A 553 23.18 -2.74 -31.65
CA LYS A 553 23.78 -3.09 -30.37
C LYS A 553 24.13 -4.58 -30.27
N LYS A 554 23.28 -5.48 -30.78
CA LYS A 554 23.57 -6.91 -30.76
C LYS A 554 24.65 -7.28 -31.80
N ILE A 555 24.65 -6.66 -32.98
CA ILE A 555 25.65 -6.92 -34.00
C ILE A 555 27.04 -6.49 -33.49
N ILE A 556 27.16 -5.26 -33.02
CA ILE A 556 28.40 -4.71 -32.48
C ILE A 556 28.85 -5.52 -31.26
N GLY A 557 27.95 -5.75 -30.30
CA GLY A 557 28.26 -6.49 -29.09
C GLY A 557 28.83 -7.89 -29.34
N ARG A 558 28.25 -8.61 -30.32
CA ARG A 558 28.77 -9.94 -30.77
C ARG A 558 30.13 -9.84 -31.42
N ALA A 559 30.32 -8.86 -32.31
CA ALA A 559 31.58 -8.70 -33.04
C ALA A 559 32.75 -8.36 -32.11
N VAL A 560 32.54 -7.50 -31.15
CA VAL A 560 33.60 -7.05 -30.22
C VAL A 560 33.62 -7.80 -28.87
N GLY A 561 32.78 -8.82 -28.69
CA GLY A 561 32.76 -9.67 -27.49
C GLY A 561 32.26 -8.97 -26.22
N MET A 562 31.29 -8.06 -26.32
CA MET A 562 30.74 -7.33 -25.18
C MET A 562 29.21 -7.45 -25.07
N LYS A 563 28.68 -7.13 -23.89
CA LYS A 563 27.22 -7.09 -23.68
C LYS A 563 26.60 -5.97 -24.53
N PRO A 564 25.46 -6.22 -25.21
CA PRO A 564 24.80 -5.22 -26.04
C PRO A 564 24.54 -3.89 -25.31
N ASP A 565 24.10 -3.92 -24.07
CA ASP A 565 23.78 -2.74 -23.26
C ASP A 565 24.98 -1.83 -22.94
N ASN A 566 26.20 -2.30 -23.12
CA ASN A 566 27.41 -1.53 -22.88
C ASN A 566 28.02 -0.93 -24.17
N VAL A 567 27.42 -1.20 -25.33
CA VAL A 567 27.94 -0.76 -26.64
C VAL A 567 27.98 0.76 -26.74
N LEU A 568 26.86 1.41 -26.46
CA LEU A 568 26.76 2.86 -26.56
C LEU A 568 27.72 3.55 -25.57
N ASP A 569 27.71 3.15 -24.33
CA ASP A 569 28.51 3.77 -23.27
C ASP A 569 30.02 3.71 -23.54
N LYS A 570 30.47 2.68 -24.30
CA LYS A 570 31.87 2.54 -24.67
C LYS A 570 32.27 3.42 -25.85
N PHE A 571 31.46 3.46 -26.90
CA PHE A 571 31.87 4.06 -28.18
C PHE A 571 31.32 5.48 -28.36
N TRP A 572 30.12 5.79 -27.89
CA TRP A 572 29.49 7.07 -28.13
C TRP A 572 30.24 8.28 -27.56
N PRO A 573 30.85 8.23 -26.36
CA PRO A 573 31.65 9.35 -25.83
C PRO A 573 32.89 9.69 -26.65
N GLN A 574 33.28 8.82 -27.59
CA GLN A 574 34.44 9.01 -28.45
C GLN A 574 34.05 9.50 -29.88
N MET A 575 32.73 9.68 -30.12
CA MET A 575 32.23 10.24 -31.39
C MET A 575 32.52 11.74 -31.46
N THR A 576 33.24 12.15 -32.51
CA THR A 576 33.44 13.57 -32.78
C THR A 576 32.19 14.18 -33.42
N SER A 577 32.06 15.51 -33.38
CA SER A 577 30.95 16.25 -34.00
C SER A 577 30.80 15.92 -35.50
N GLU A 578 31.92 15.78 -36.25
CA GLU A 578 31.91 15.41 -37.65
C GLU A 578 31.31 14.01 -37.88
N ARG A 579 31.70 13.04 -37.05
CA ARG A 579 31.14 11.68 -37.11
C ARG A 579 29.65 11.66 -36.73
N ILE A 580 29.25 12.43 -35.71
CA ILE A 580 27.85 12.58 -35.29
C ILE A 580 27.02 13.15 -36.43
N ILE A 581 27.48 14.23 -37.08
CA ILE A 581 26.81 14.85 -38.22
C ILE A 581 26.71 13.85 -39.38
N SER A 582 27.83 13.25 -39.78
CA SER A 582 27.88 12.29 -40.89
C SER A 582 26.91 11.12 -40.65
N ARG A 583 26.83 10.58 -39.44
CA ARG A 583 25.94 9.45 -39.09
C ARG A 583 24.48 9.85 -38.92
N SER A 584 24.18 11.13 -38.69
CA SER A 584 22.80 11.65 -38.56
C SER A 584 22.31 12.40 -39.81
N THR A 585 23.12 12.48 -40.88
CA THR A 585 22.73 13.13 -42.13
C THR A 585 21.68 12.32 -42.86
N TYR A 586 20.66 13.01 -43.35
CA TYR A 586 19.62 12.49 -44.24
C TYR A 586 19.24 13.51 -45.32
N HIS A 587 18.63 13.06 -46.40
CA HIS A 587 18.14 13.93 -47.48
C HIS A 587 16.63 14.18 -47.32
N ASP A 588 16.21 15.45 -47.22
CA ASP A 588 14.80 15.82 -47.01
C ASP A 588 13.98 15.91 -48.32
N GLY A 589 14.59 15.58 -49.46
CA GLY A 589 14.04 15.74 -50.81
C GLY A 589 14.58 16.97 -51.53
N THR A 590 15.15 17.94 -50.83
CA THR A 590 15.71 19.19 -51.38
C THR A 590 17.18 19.40 -51.01
N GLN A 591 17.57 19.05 -49.81
CA GLN A 591 18.93 19.28 -49.30
C GLN A 591 19.31 18.23 -48.24
N GLU A 592 20.60 18.15 -47.94
CA GLU A 592 21.12 17.36 -46.85
C GLU A 592 20.91 18.09 -45.51
N ARG A 593 20.41 17.35 -44.51
CA ARG A 593 20.18 17.83 -43.14
C ARG A 593 20.74 16.86 -42.12
N SER A 594 21.01 17.32 -40.91
CA SER A 594 21.40 16.47 -39.81
C SER A 594 20.27 16.37 -38.80
N GLU A 595 19.74 15.16 -38.63
CA GLU A 595 18.64 14.88 -37.72
C GLU A 595 18.94 15.27 -36.27
N LEU A 596 20.14 14.92 -35.78
CA LEU A 596 20.50 15.23 -34.39
C LEU A 596 20.68 16.72 -34.15
N VAL A 597 21.15 17.47 -35.15
CA VAL A 597 21.22 18.93 -35.06
C VAL A 597 19.82 19.54 -34.99
N GLU A 598 18.85 19.05 -35.77
CA GLU A 598 17.47 19.54 -35.74
C GLU A 598 16.80 19.20 -34.42
N ILE A 599 16.82 17.94 -33.97
CA ILE A 599 16.22 17.51 -32.70
C ILE A 599 16.81 18.29 -31.51
N LEU A 600 18.13 18.39 -31.44
CA LEU A 600 18.78 19.10 -30.34
C LEU A 600 18.57 20.61 -30.39
N SER A 601 18.47 21.21 -31.59
CA SER A 601 18.10 22.63 -31.74
C SER A 601 16.69 22.89 -31.19
N ASP A 602 15.74 22.04 -31.54
CA ASP A 602 14.36 22.14 -31.03
C ASP A 602 14.30 21.96 -29.53
N ILE A 603 14.98 20.95 -28.98
CA ILE A 603 15.07 20.72 -27.54
C ILE A 603 15.66 21.95 -26.81
N VAL A 604 16.81 22.46 -27.27
CA VAL A 604 17.49 23.62 -26.66
C VAL A 604 16.63 24.90 -26.76
N SER A 605 15.80 25.02 -27.80
CA SER A 605 14.93 26.19 -27.98
C SER A 605 13.68 26.16 -27.11
N MET A 606 13.29 25.02 -26.51
CA MET A 606 12.09 24.92 -25.64
C MET A 606 12.13 25.85 -24.42
N THR A 607 13.30 26.23 -23.95
CA THR A 607 13.49 27.07 -22.76
C THR A 607 13.63 28.56 -23.09
N ARG A 608 13.56 28.91 -24.36
CA ARG A 608 13.57 30.28 -24.85
C ARG A 608 12.15 30.70 -25.20
#